data_1b7b15b6d90189400dd53e4eb7e3fe38
#
_entry.id   1b7b15b6d90189400dd53e4eb7e3fe38
#
_cell.length_a   1.000
_cell.length_b   1.000
_cell.length_c   1.000
_cell.angle_alpha   90.00
_cell.angle_beta   90.00
_cell.angle_gamma   90.00
#
_symmetry.space_group_name_H-M   'P 1'
#
loop_
_entity.id
_entity.type
_entity.pdbx_description
1 polymer ?
#
loop_
_entity_poly.entity_id
_entity_poly.type
_entity_poly.pdbx_seq_one_letter_code
_entity_poly.pdbx_strand_id
1 'polypeptide(L)'
;SLALLVPAFVLLQIAALVSWRRLDGSRRLLTLSALALAAQWLMLVTVVEPAQDLQYDTRGFVQQVEGLRQQQPGPLVFFGLGQDSWAIRYMMNLDHDEQPIFIARPQVADLAHLPSGAWIILARDDRELLAGTPLADLTPVLGRRLNGNPCLVYRLP
;
A
#
# COMPACT_ATOMS: atom_id res chain seq x y z
N SER A 1 -6.43 16.71 9.79
CA SER A 1 -7.90 16.60 9.76
C SER A 1 -8.46 17.55 8.70
N LEU A 2 -9.39 17.08 7.88
CA LEU A 2 -10.04 17.84 6.79
C LEU A 2 -10.63 19.19 7.26
N ALA A 3 -11.02 19.27 8.53
CA ALA A 3 -11.60 20.48 9.11
C ALA A 3 -10.68 21.70 9.13
N LEU A 4 -9.36 21.52 9.12
CA LEU A 4 -8.39 22.60 9.10
C LEU A 4 -7.94 22.98 7.67
N LEU A 5 -8.14 22.08 6.70
CA LEU A 5 -7.73 22.28 5.32
C LEU A 5 -8.57 23.31 4.59
N VAL A 6 -9.90 23.23 4.75
CA VAL A 6 -10.83 24.16 4.09
C VAL A 6 -10.54 25.59 4.48
N PRO A 7 -10.44 25.94 5.79
CA PRO A 7 -10.10 27.32 6.17
C PRO A 7 -8.69 27.75 5.71
N ALA A 8 -7.70 26.85 5.69
CA ALA A 8 -6.36 27.18 5.20
C ALA A 8 -6.36 27.53 3.69
N PHE A 9 -7.06 26.75 2.86
CA PHE A 9 -7.23 27.07 1.44
C PHE A 9 -7.98 28.36 1.21
N VAL A 10 -9.04 28.62 1.98
CA VAL A 10 -9.81 29.90 1.89
C VAL A 10 -8.93 31.07 2.25
N LEU A 11 -8.11 30.96 3.30
CA LEU A 11 -7.16 32.03 3.68
C LEU A 11 -6.12 32.29 2.60
N LEU A 12 -5.57 31.25 1.96
CA LEU A 12 -4.65 31.41 0.83
C LEU A 12 -5.30 32.13 -0.36
N GLN A 13 -6.54 31.81 -0.69
CA GLN A 13 -7.28 32.48 -1.77
C GLN A 13 -7.56 33.95 -1.44
N ILE A 14 -7.97 34.24 -0.21
CA ILE A 14 -8.16 35.62 0.25
C ILE A 14 -6.84 36.41 0.17
N ALA A 15 -5.74 35.81 0.66
CA ALA A 15 -4.42 36.43 0.59
C ALA A 15 -3.98 36.71 -0.86
N ALA A 16 -4.24 35.77 -1.78
CA ALA A 16 -3.98 35.94 -3.21
C ALA A 16 -4.80 37.08 -3.81
N LEU A 17 -6.09 37.19 -3.50
CA LEU A 17 -6.96 38.23 -3.98
C LEU A 17 -6.57 39.62 -3.45
N VAL A 18 -6.21 39.72 -2.16
CA VAL A 18 -5.74 40.94 -1.55
C VAL A 18 -4.41 41.37 -2.17
N SER A 19 -3.48 40.42 -2.37
CA SER A 19 -2.19 40.70 -3.01
C SER A 19 -2.36 41.17 -4.45
N TRP A 20 -3.28 40.57 -5.20
CA TRP A 20 -3.59 41.02 -6.55
C TRP A 20 -4.10 42.46 -6.61
N ARG A 21 -4.91 42.87 -5.63
CA ARG A 21 -5.51 44.24 -5.60
C ARG A 21 -4.59 45.30 -5.01
N ARG A 22 -3.70 44.93 -4.08
CA ARG A 22 -2.93 45.89 -3.30
C ARG A 22 -1.45 46.00 -3.67
N LEU A 23 -0.90 45.00 -4.34
CA LEU A 23 0.52 44.96 -4.70
C LEU A 23 0.70 45.22 -6.19
N ASP A 24 1.81 45.85 -6.55
CA ASP A 24 2.18 46.14 -7.93
C ASP A 24 3.49 45.49 -8.34
N GLY A 25 3.67 45.31 -9.63
CA GLY A 25 4.92 44.86 -10.26
C GLY A 25 5.49 43.58 -9.68
N SER A 26 6.79 43.60 -9.38
CA SER A 26 7.56 42.44 -8.91
C SER A 26 7.09 41.92 -7.55
N ARG A 27 6.61 42.80 -6.66
CA ARG A 27 6.07 42.39 -5.34
C ARG A 27 4.82 41.51 -5.48
N ARG A 28 3.93 41.85 -6.42
CA ARG A 28 2.75 41.06 -6.74
C ARG A 28 3.15 39.66 -7.20
N LEU A 29 4.06 39.58 -8.16
CA LEU A 29 4.54 38.32 -8.70
C LEU A 29 5.18 37.44 -7.63
N LEU A 30 6.08 37.98 -6.82
CA LEU A 30 6.74 37.23 -5.74
C LEU A 30 5.75 36.72 -4.71
N THR A 31 4.79 37.56 -4.29
CA THR A 31 3.79 37.15 -3.29
C THR A 31 2.85 36.07 -3.84
N LEU A 32 2.38 36.20 -5.09
CA LEU A 32 1.52 35.18 -5.71
C LEU A 32 2.27 33.89 -5.92
N SER A 33 3.55 33.92 -6.32
CA SER A 33 4.38 32.70 -6.45
C SER A 33 4.58 32.03 -5.10
N ALA A 34 4.85 32.79 -4.04
CA ALA A 34 4.98 32.23 -2.69
C ALA A 34 3.67 31.57 -2.20
N LEU A 35 2.53 32.21 -2.44
CA LEU A 35 1.21 31.67 -2.10
C LEU A 35 0.89 30.41 -2.90
N ALA A 36 1.24 30.37 -4.18
CA ALA A 36 1.08 29.18 -5.02
C ALA A 36 1.92 28.00 -4.52
N LEU A 37 3.20 28.25 -4.17
CA LEU A 37 4.07 27.23 -3.58
C LEU A 37 3.54 26.74 -2.23
N ALA A 38 3.04 27.63 -1.38
CA ALA A 38 2.43 27.26 -0.11
C ALA A 38 1.17 26.39 -0.31
N ALA A 39 0.34 26.72 -1.30
CA ALA A 39 -0.85 25.91 -1.64
C ALA A 39 -0.46 24.53 -2.17
N GLN A 40 0.55 24.45 -3.05
CA GLN A 40 1.06 23.18 -3.55
C GLN A 40 1.63 22.31 -2.41
N TRP A 41 2.42 22.90 -1.53
CA TRP A 41 3.00 22.19 -0.39
C TRP A 41 1.92 21.70 0.57
N LEU A 42 0.92 22.55 0.86
CA LEU A 42 -0.23 22.15 1.66
C LEU A 42 -0.98 20.98 1.04
N MET A 43 -1.23 21.01 -0.27
CA MET A 43 -1.87 19.91 -0.99
C MET A 43 -1.04 18.63 -0.92
N LEU A 44 0.28 18.72 -1.09
CA LEU A 44 1.18 17.57 -1.01
C LEU A 44 1.05 16.87 0.34
N VAL A 45 1.25 17.61 1.43
CA VAL A 45 1.30 17.05 2.79
C VAL A 45 -0.08 16.56 3.28
N THR A 46 -1.16 17.20 2.82
CA THR A 46 -2.50 16.93 3.39
C THR A 46 -3.37 16.02 2.55
N VAL A 47 -3.10 15.91 1.25
CA VAL A 47 -3.89 15.10 0.32
C VAL A 47 -3.04 14.00 -0.31
N VAL A 48 -1.89 14.37 -0.87
CA VAL A 48 -1.08 13.42 -1.66
C VAL A 48 -0.40 12.41 -0.75
N GLU A 49 0.30 12.85 0.30
CA GLU A 49 0.98 11.93 1.23
C GLU A 49 0.00 10.96 1.91
N PRO A 50 -1.11 11.39 2.54
CA PRO A 50 -2.07 10.47 3.13
C PRO A 50 -2.72 9.51 2.12
N ALA A 51 -2.94 9.97 0.88
CA ALA A 51 -3.46 9.10 -0.17
C ALA A 51 -2.44 8.04 -0.59
N GLN A 52 -1.16 8.42 -0.66
CA GLN A 52 -0.07 7.48 -0.92
C GLN A 52 0.10 6.50 0.24
N ASP A 53 0.05 6.95 1.49
CA ASP A 53 0.14 6.08 2.65
C ASP A 53 -0.96 5.02 2.63
N LEU A 54 -2.21 5.40 2.33
CA LEU A 54 -3.32 4.46 2.20
C LEU A 54 -3.12 3.46 1.05
N GLN A 55 -2.51 3.90 -0.05
CA GLN A 55 -2.25 3.06 -1.21
C GLN A 55 -1.07 2.12 -0.99
N TYR A 56 -0.04 2.57 -0.29
CA TYR A 56 1.24 1.88 -0.12
C TYR A 56 1.48 1.40 1.31
N ASP A 57 0.43 1.27 2.13
CA ASP A 57 0.51 0.81 3.52
C ASP A 57 0.94 -0.65 3.62
N THR A 58 2.22 -0.90 3.31
CA THR A 58 2.84 -2.22 3.43
C THR A 58 2.91 -2.67 4.88
N ARG A 59 3.20 -1.75 5.81
CA ARG A 59 3.33 -2.09 7.23
C ARG A 59 2.01 -2.59 7.83
N GLY A 60 0.90 -1.90 7.53
CA GLY A 60 -0.42 -2.32 8.00
C GLY A 60 -0.85 -3.67 7.40
N PHE A 61 -0.46 -3.95 6.15
CA PHE A 61 -0.68 -5.26 5.54
C PHE A 61 0.10 -6.35 6.28
N VAL A 62 1.42 -6.14 6.50
CA VAL A 62 2.29 -7.11 7.21
C VAL A 62 1.78 -7.36 8.61
N GLN A 63 1.44 -6.33 9.38
CA GLN A 63 0.92 -6.48 10.74
C GLN A 63 -0.37 -7.30 10.78
N GLN A 64 -1.26 -7.14 9.80
CA GLN A 64 -2.49 -7.95 9.73
C GLN A 64 -2.19 -9.41 9.43
N VAL A 65 -1.31 -9.69 8.46
CA VAL A 65 -0.92 -11.07 8.13
C VAL A 65 -0.22 -11.72 9.33
N GLU A 66 0.72 -11.03 9.96
CA GLU A 66 1.43 -11.55 11.14
C GLU A 66 0.50 -11.77 12.34
N GLY A 67 -0.46 -10.88 12.55
CA GLY A 67 -1.49 -11.07 13.59
C GLY A 67 -2.33 -12.35 13.37
N LEU A 68 -2.64 -12.68 12.12
CA LEU A 68 -3.33 -13.94 11.77
C LEU A 68 -2.39 -15.14 11.95
N ARG A 69 -1.12 -15.01 11.56
CA ARG A 69 -0.11 -16.08 11.70
C ARG A 69 0.22 -16.39 13.15
N GLN A 70 0.21 -15.39 14.04
CA GLN A 70 0.37 -15.62 15.48
C GLN A 70 -0.73 -16.49 16.07
N GLN A 71 -1.98 -16.35 15.58
CA GLN A 71 -3.10 -17.19 16.02
C GLN A 71 -3.03 -18.60 15.42
N GLN A 72 -2.50 -18.72 14.22
CA GLN A 72 -2.42 -19.97 13.48
C GLN A 72 -1.05 -20.06 12.79
N PRO A 73 -0.01 -20.51 13.50
CA PRO A 73 1.34 -20.58 12.96
C PRO A 73 1.44 -21.43 11.70
N GLY A 74 2.28 -21.00 10.77
CA GLY A 74 2.54 -21.69 9.51
C GLY A 74 3.58 -20.95 8.68
N PRO A 75 4.25 -21.64 7.75
CA PRO A 75 5.25 -21.03 6.88
C PRO A 75 4.63 -20.01 5.93
N LEU A 76 5.41 -18.99 5.61
CA LEU A 76 5.04 -17.93 4.67
C LEU A 76 5.48 -18.31 3.26
N VAL A 77 4.60 -18.19 2.29
CA VAL A 77 4.84 -18.49 0.88
C VAL A 77 4.43 -17.32 0.01
N PHE A 78 5.35 -16.82 -0.79
CA PHE A 78 5.07 -15.89 -1.86
C PHE A 78 4.86 -16.66 -3.17
N PHE A 79 3.62 -16.70 -3.63
CA PHE A 79 3.22 -17.50 -4.78
C PHE A 79 2.96 -16.57 -5.98
N GLY A 80 3.66 -16.79 -7.09
CA GLY A 80 3.68 -15.85 -8.22
C GLY A 80 4.54 -14.61 -7.98
N LEU A 81 5.08 -14.47 -6.77
CA LEU A 81 5.95 -13.38 -6.38
C LEU A 81 7.36 -13.95 -6.20
N GLY A 82 8.30 -13.46 -6.97
CA GLY A 82 9.72 -13.74 -6.77
C GLY A 82 10.31 -12.90 -5.65
N GLN A 83 11.63 -12.92 -5.54
CA GLN A 83 12.38 -11.97 -4.71
C GLN A 83 12.36 -10.58 -5.35
N ASP A 84 11.18 -10.10 -5.67
CA ASP A 84 10.95 -8.78 -6.23
C ASP A 84 10.70 -7.73 -5.13
N SER A 85 10.47 -6.51 -5.56
CA SER A 85 10.31 -5.38 -4.65
C SER A 85 9.17 -5.54 -3.63
N TRP A 86 8.16 -6.36 -3.91
CA TRP A 86 7.00 -6.52 -3.01
C TRP A 86 7.32 -7.42 -1.84
N ALA A 87 7.90 -8.60 -2.14
CA ALA A 87 8.29 -9.55 -1.13
C ALA A 87 9.42 -8.97 -0.24
N ILE A 88 10.39 -8.29 -0.85
CA ILE A 88 11.43 -7.59 -0.10
C ILE A 88 10.81 -6.54 0.85
N ARG A 89 9.85 -5.74 0.39
CA ARG A 89 9.19 -4.76 1.24
C ARG A 89 8.36 -5.40 2.34
N TYR A 90 7.73 -6.54 2.09
CA TYR A 90 7.07 -7.32 3.13
C TYR A 90 8.09 -7.71 4.21
N MET A 91 9.19 -8.34 3.79
CA MET A 91 10.25 -8.81 4.68
C MET A 91 10.87 -7.68 5.53
N MET A 92 11.09 -6.51 4.93
CA MET A 92 11.61 -5.33 5.65
C MET A 92 10.67 -4.79 6.75
N ASN A 93 9.41 -5.19 6.74
CA ASN A 93 8.42 -4.79 7.75
C ASN A 93 8.11 -5.90 8.76
N LEU A 94 8.81 -7.03 8.70
CA LEU A 94 8.76 -8.05 9.74
C LEU A 94 9.57 -7.60 10.97
N ASP A 95 9.08 -7.94 12.15
CA ASP A 95 9.78 -7.68 13.41
C ASP A 95 10.76 -8.80 13.79
N HIS A 96 10.92 -9.82 12.92
CA HIS A 96 11.77 -10.98 13.13
C HIS A 96 12.33 -11.48 11.79
N ASP A 97 13.45 -12.20 11.87
CA ASP A 97 14.03 -12.85 10.70
C ASP A 97 13.22 -14.09 10.32
N GLU A 98 12.77 -14.12 9.09
CA GLU A 98 12.06 -15.26 8.51
C GLU A 98 12.59 -15.56 7.10
N GLN A 99 12.59 -16.83 6.73
CA GLN A 99 12.90 -17.26 5.37
C GLN A 99 11.63 -17.80 4.71
N PRO A 100 10.89 -16.97 3.98
CA PRO A 100 9.72 -17.41 3.26
C PRO A 100 10.08 -18.28 2.06
N ILE A 101 9.12 -19.07 1.63
CA ILE A 101 9.22 -19.84 0.40
C ILE A 101 8.82 -18.95 -0.78
N PHE A 102 9.69 -18.82 -1.77
CA PHE A 102 9.41 -18.06 -2.99
C PHE A 102 9.16 -18.98 -4.18
N ILE A 103 8.01 -18.82 -4.82
CA ILE A 103 7.64 -19.54 -6.04
C ILE A 103 7.35 -18.50 -7.13
N ALA A 104 8.41 -18.06 -7.83
CA ALA A 104 8.33 -16.98 -8.81
C ALA A 104 7.56 -17.33 -10.10
N ARG A 105 7.58 -18.60 -10.48
CA ARG A 105 6.86 -19.14 -11.66
C ARG A 105 6.00 -20.31 -11.21
N PRO A 106 4.86 -20.03 -10.57
CA PRO A 106 4.06 -21.06 -9.94
C PRO A 106 3.43 -21.98 -11.00
N GLN A 107 3.42 -23.25 -10.65
CA GLN A 107 2.63 -24.28 -11.32
C GLN A 107 1.62 -24.86 -10.32
N VAL A 108 0.53 -25.42 -10.83
CA VAL A 108 -0.47 -26.06 -9.96
C VAL A 108 0.14 -27.15 -9.08
N ALA A 109 1.14 -27.87 -9.60
CA ALA A 109 1.86 -28.92 -8.87
C ALA A 109 2.62 -28.39 -7.63
N ASP A 110 3.08 -27.13 -7.65
CA ASP A 110 3.84 -26.55 -6.54
C ASP A 110 2.98 -26.44 -5.27
N LEU A 111 1.67 -26.24 -5.41
CA LEU A 111 0.75 -26.19 -4.28
C LEU A 111 0.66 -27.51 -3.51
N ALA A 112 0.80 -28.64 -4.21
CA ALA A 112 0.76 -29.97 -3.61
C ALA A 112 2.00 -30.28 -2.74
N HIS A 113 3.09 -29.53 -2.96
CA HIS A 113 4.34 -29.69 -2.22
C HIS A 113 4.48 -28.69 -1.07
N LEU A 114 3.53 -27.75 -0.94
CA LEU A 114 3.55 -26.80 0.18
C LEU A 114 3.14 -27.49 1.49
N PRO A 115 3.76 -27.10 2.60
CA PRO A 115 3.38 -27.66 3.89
C PRO A 115 1.95 -27.25 4.28
N SER A 116 1.25 -28.15 4.97
CA SER A 116 -0.06 -27.86 5.56
C SER A 116 0.00 -26.67 6.50
N GLY A 117 -1.04 -25.87 6.51
CA GLY A 117 -1.11 -24.62 7.29
C GLY A 117 -0.29 -23.45 6.73
N ALA A 118 0.29 -23.59 5.52
CA ALA A 118 1.04 -22.52 4.91
C ALA A 118 0.16 -21.30 4.60
N TRP A 119 0.74 -20.11 4.80
CA TRP A 119 0.15 -18.83 4.44
C TRP A 119 0.66 -18.40 3.08
N ILE A 120 -0.23 -18.30 2.11
CA ILE A 120 0.08 -18.01 0.72
C ILE A 120 -0.30 -16.57 0.43
N ILE A 121 0.68 -15.76 0.00
CA ILE A 121 0.47 -14.41 -0.53
C ILE A 121 0.65 -14.46 -2.03
N LEU A 122 -0.35 -14.01 -2.77
CA LEU A 122 -0.29 -13.91 -4.24
C LEU A 122 -0.90 -12.59 -4.72
N ALA A 123 -0.49 -12.14 -5.91
CA ALA A 123 -1.14 -11.03 -6.57
C ALA A 123 -2.57 -11.42 -6.97
N ARG A 124 -3.51 -10.46 -6.91
CA ARG A 124 -4.91 -10.73 -7.28
C ARG A 124 -5.04 -11.23 -8.71
N ASP A 125 -4.22 -10.69 -9.61
CA ASP A 125 -4.25 -11.03 -11.04
C ASP A 125 -3.76 -12.47 -11.30
N ASP A 126 -2.98 -13.03 -10.35
CA ASP A 126 -2.49 -14.42 -10.40
C ASP A 126 -3.50 -15.42 -9.82
N ARG A 127 -4.69 -14.99 -9.41
CA ARG A 127 -5.72 -15.90 -8.87
C ARG A 127 -6.10 -17.02 -9.84
N GLU A 128 -6.00 -16.75 -11.13
CA GLU A 128 -6.28 -17.78 -12.17
C GLU A 128 -5.32 -18.97 -12.09
N LEU A 129 -4.12 -18.78 -11.54
CA LEU A 129 -3.15 -19.86 -11.31
C LEU A 129 -3.65 -20.89 -10.27
N LEU A 130 -4.63 -20.51 -9.46
CA LEU A 130 -5.26 -21.42 -8.51
C LEU A 130 -6.36 -22.29 -9.13
N ALA A 131 -6.74 -22.05 -10.40
CA ALA A 131 -7.79 -22.80 -11.08
C ALA A 131 -7.45 -24.30 -11.10
N GLY A 132 -8.43 -25.12 -10.74
CA GLY A 132 -8.24 -26.57 -10.65
C GLY A 132 -7.53 -27.06 -9.37
N THR A 133 -7.23 -26.17 -8.44
CA THR A 133 -6.68 -26.51 -7.12
C THR A 133 -7.73 -26.38 -6.03
N PRO A 134 -7.55 -27.01 -4.85
CA PRO A 134 -8.44 -26.80 -3.70
C PRO A 134 -8.52 -25.33 -3.22
N LEU A 135 -7.55 -24.50 -3.58
CA LEU A 135 -7.53 -23.07 -3.23
C LEU A 135 -8.47 -22.23 -4.09
N ALA A 136 -8.85 -22.70 -5.28
CA ALA A 136 -9.75 -21.96 -6.18
C ALA A 136 -11.11 -21.67 -5.52
N ASP A 137 -11.61 -22.62 -4.73
CA ASP A 137 -12.90 -22.55 -4.05
C ASP A 137 -12.80 -21.90 -2.65
N LEU A 138 -11.58 -21.64 -2.16
CA LEU A 138 -11.38 -20.98 -0.88
C LEU A 138 -11.59 -19.47 -0.99
N THR A 139 -12.23 -18.92 0.04
CA THR A 139 -12.28 -17.48 0.22
C THR A 139 -10.94 -16.99 0.78
N PRO A 140 -10.32 -15.95 0.19
CA PRO A 140 -9.12 -15.40 0.76
C PRO A 140 -9.37 -14.89 2.18
N VAL A 141 -8.45 -15.18 3.09
CA VAL A 141 -8.52 -14.75 4.50
C VAL A 141 -8.35 -13.23 4.61
N LEU A 142 -7.53 -12.67 3.71
CA LEU A 142 -7.30 -11.23 3.62
C LEU A 142 -7.13 -10.85 2.15
N GLY A 143 -7.77 -9.73 1.76
CA GLY A 143 -7.57 -9.09 0.46
C GLY A 143 -7.22 -7.63 0.66
N ARG A 144 -5.98 -7.24 0.40
CA ARG A 144 -5.50 -5.87 0.59
C ARG A 144 -4.38 -5.54 -0.42
N ARG A 145 -3.89 -4.32 -0.39
CA ARG A 145 -2.76 -3.91 -1.23
C ARG A 145 -1.44 -4.08 -0.47
N LEU A 146 -0.48 -4.68 -1.14
CA LEU A 146 0.91 -4.74 -0.73
C LEU A 146 1.71 -3.84 -1.68
N ASN A 147 2.25 -2.74 -1.17
CA ASN A 147 2.98 -1.76 -1.96
C ASN A 147 2.22 -1.28 -3.23
N GLY A 148 0.92 -0.96 -3.07
CA GLY A 148 0.06 -0.50 -4.16
C GLY A 148 -0.58 -1.60 -5.01
N ASN A 149 -0.06 -2.83 -4.96
CA ASN A 149 -0.55 -3.96 -5.74
C ASN A 149 -1.60 -4.77 -4.95
N PRO A 150 -2.74 -5.10 -5.56
CA PRO A 150 -3.76 -5.89 -4.89
C PRO A 150 -3.27 -7.32 -4.68
N CYS A 151 -3.19 -7.73 -3.42
CA CYS A 151 -2.78 -9.08 -3.02
C CYS A 151 -3.91 -9.81 -2.30
N LEU A 152 -3.88 -11.12 -2.40
CA LEU A 152 -4.76 -12.04 -1.69
C LEU A 152 -3.92 -12.95 -0.80
N VAL A 153 -4.42 -13.21 0.39
CA VAL A 153 -3.80 -14.10 1.36
C VAL A 153 -4.72 -15.29 1.59
N TYR A 154 -4.19 -16.47 1.43
CA TYR A 154 -4.86 -17.73 1.69
C TYR A 154 -4.13 -18.49 2.78
N ARG A 155 -4.84 -19.41 3.44
CA ARG A 155 -4.26 -20.41 4.31
C ARG A 155 -4.57 -21.78 3.77
N LEU A 156 -3.53 -22.60 3.60
CA LEU A 156 -3.69 -24.01 3.26
C LEU A 156 -4.32 -24.75 4.44
N PRO A 157 -5.22 -25.71 4.17
CA PRO A 157 -5.79 -26.57 5.21
C PRO A 157 -4.76 -27.47 5.88
#